data_c1fd6ddff6fb6541e46527ea0f00ef7a
#
_entry.id   c1fd6ddff6fb6541e46527ea0f00ef7a
#
_cell.length_a   1.000
_cell.length_b   1.000
_cell.length_c   1.000
_cell.angle_alpha   90.00
_cell.angle_beta   90.00
_cell.angle_gamma   90.00
#
_symmetry.space_group_name_H-M   'P 1'
#
loop_
_entity.id
_entity.type
_entity.pdbx_description
1 polymer ?
#
loop_
_entity_poly.entity_id
_entity_poly.type
_entity_poly.pdbx_seq_one_letter_code
_entity_poly.pdbx_strand_id
1 'polypeptide(L)'
;MGRPLGTRTGPPVVIYVGAFARLRDKLASLDDRKAMQDARHLFIESCKLYPTEADRKNAVPPLLEKLLDVNSSRRHPISPGEKLAEFDAVNTIDVDGAVQAYTLIVEVKNELGISGASGVQCAFIYEQAVSLPRYQLICNPPCCPSILLAVAGPYLCFYGAILADTFVVQPFTDYIYLGGDPNPDARIVHTARRFLAFREAIREARSYFRGLHQDIPGPPRAARLPCPTYTTSSDAIRNLHHVDRSLFSAELNDEAVLVKFCTRYGADAHRYLAGRNLAPVLRHCIKLVGQVTMVVMDVVEDAASAYYKYINRDLPKSLVDKVEEVVKALHDEGYVHGDIHRPNIMVREGDTLSVMLMDFDWAGKAGKTHYPVSLNLSGNIAWATGTEAGGLIVMGHDDHMVEMLRKGGK
;
A
#
# COMPACT_ATOMS: atom_id res chain seq x y z
N MET A 1 -14.39 -4.90 -14.62
CA MET A 1 -13.98 -4.78 -13.21
C MET A 1 -14.00 -3.31 -12.81
N GLY A 2 -14.92 -2.92 -11.94
CA GLY A 2 -15.17 -1.53 -11.50
C GLY A 2 -14.12 -0.95 -10.55
N ARG A 3 -13.01 -1.67 -10.34
CA ARG A 3 -11.94 -1.22 -9.45
C ARG A 3 -11.21 0.01 -10.02
N PRO A 4 -10.69 0.86 -9.14
CA PRO A 4 -10.00 2.10 -9.53
C PRO A 4 -8.93 1.88 -10.59
N LEU A 5 -8.77 2.87 -11.48
CA LEU A 5 -7.66 2.93 -12.42
C LEU A 5 -6.33 2.88 -11.64
N GLY A 6 -5.37 2.08 -12.09
CA GLY A 6 -4.09 1.93 -11.40
C GLY A 6 -4.03 0.79 -10.38
N THR A 7 -4.94 -0.18 -10.46
CA THR A 7 -5.02 -1.33 -9.55
C THR A 7 -3.83 -2.31 -9.59
N ARG A 8 -2.77 -2.01 -10.34
CA ARG A 8 -1.47 -2.70 -10.25
C ARG A 8 -0.55 -2.12 -9.18
N THR A 9 -1.08 -1.29 -8.29
CA THR A 9 -0.35 -0.89 -7.08
C THR A 9 -0.21 -2.12 -6.20
N GLY A 10 1.00 -2.43 -5.78
CA GLY A 10 1.27 -3.47 -4.80
C GLY A 10 0.52 -3.21 -3.48
N PRO A 11 0.62 -4.13 -2.53
CA PRO A 11 0.01 -3.94 -1.22
C PRO A 11 0.56 -2.69 -0.52
N PRO A 12 -0.20 -2.06 0.39
CA PRO A 12 0.25 -0.86 1.10
C PRO A 12 1.58 -1.12 1.84
N VAL A 13 2.62 -0.31 1.58
CA VAL A 13 3.94 -0.47 2.23
C VAL A 13 3.87 -0.44 3.76
N VAL A 14 2.86 0.23 4.30
CA VAL A 14 2.63 0.37 5.75
C VAL A 14 2.31 -0.95 6.47
N ILE A 15 1.81 -1.98 5.77
CA ILE A 15 1.54 -3.28 6.41
C ILE A 15 2.81 -4.10 6.63
N TYR A 16 3.88 -3.80 5.89
CA TYR A 16 5.17 -4.50 5.99
C TYR A 16 6.15 -3.85 6.98
N VAL A 17 6.01 -2.54 7.22
CA VAL A 17 6.97 -1.76 8.00
C VAL A 17 6.24 -0.93 9.04
N GLY A 18 6.34 -1.32 10.31
CA GLY A 18 5.69 -0.62 11.41
C GLY A 18 6.11 0.86 11.52
N ALA A 19 7.36 1.19 11.17
CA ALA A 19 7.83 2.56 11.06
C ALA A 19 6.98 3.39 10.10
N PHE A 20 6.66 2.84 8.94
CA PHE A 20 5.85 3.51 7.92
C PHE A 20 4.39 3.69 8.35
N ALA A 21 3.85 2.71 9.09
CA ALA A 21 2.51 2.83 9.67
C ALA A 21 2.42 4.00 10.66
N ARG A 22 3.41 4.15 11.54
CA ARG A 22 3.44 5.19 12.58
C ARG A 22 3.76 6.60 12.07
N LEU A 23 4.28 6.75 10.85
CA LEU A 23 4.60 8.07 10.29
C LEU A 23 3.45 9.06 10.38
N ARG A 24 2.23 8.62 10.03
CA ARG A 24 1.05 9.50 10.02
C ARG A 24 0.65 10.00 11.41
N ASP A 25 0.78 9.16 12.41
CA ASP A 25 0.40 9.49 13.78
C ASP A 25 1.42 10.42 14.45
N LYS A 26 2.70 10.27 14.12
CA LYS A 26 3.80 11.09 14.65
C LYS A 26 3.86 12.51 14.09
N LEU A 27 3.32 12.75 12.90
CA LEU A 27 3.35 14.06 12.23
C LEU A 27 2.72 15.19 13.05
N ALA A 28 1.84 14.90 13.99
CA ALA A 28 1.12 15.92 14.76
C ALA A 28 1.79 16.34 16.09
N SER A 29 2.71 15.52 16.63
CA SER A 29 3.13 15.60 18.03
C SER A 29 4.61 15.93 18.26
N LEU A 30 5.44 16.00 17.21
CA LEU A 30 6.87 16.21 17.35
C LEU A 30 7.22 17.69 17.27
N ASP A 31 7.83 18.24 18.32
CA ASP A 31 8.34 19.60 18.36
C ASP A 31 9.82 19.61 18.77
N ASP A 32 10.66 20.21 17.92
CA ASP A 32 12.09 20.37 18.13
C ASP A 32 12.52 21.73 17.56
N ARG A 33 12.98 22.62 18.44
CA ARG A 33 13.40 23.98 18.07
C ARG A 33 14.53 23.97 17.04
N LYS A 34 15.48 23.04 17.16
CA LYS A 34 16.60 22.92 16.23
C LYS A 34 16.10 22.47 14.86
N ALA A 35 15.21 21.50 14.81
CA ALA A 35 14.61 21.06 13.55
C ALA A 35 13.81 22.18 12.87
N MET A 36 13.13 23.04 13.62
CA MET A 36 12.44 24.22 13.07
C MET A 36 13.42 25.23 12.47
N GLN A 37 14.56 25.48 13.14
CA GLN A 37 15.62 26.36 12.61
C GLN A 37 16.24 25.77 11.35
N ASP A 38 16.52 24.48 11.33
CA ASP A 38 17.09 23.79 10.17
C ASP A 38 16.10 23.75 8.99
N ALA A 39 14.79 23.52 9.28
CA ALA A 39 13.75 23.63 8.26
C ALA A 39 13.64 25.04 7.68
N ARG A 40 13.76 26.08 8.52
CA ARG A 40 13.80 27.46 8.03
C ARG A 40 14.96 27.71 7.07
N HIS A 41 16.15 27.16 7.37
CA HIS A 41 17.29 27.25 6.46
C HIS A 41 17.02 26.53 5.14
N LEU A 42 16.38 25.37 5.18
CA LEU A 42 15.97 24.64 3.98
C LEU A 42 14.99 25.47 3.14
N PHE A 43 14.01 26.15 3.75
CA PHE A 43 13.10 27.05 3.02
C PHE A 43 13.84 28.15 2.29
N ILE A 44 14.76 28.84 2.98
CA ILE A 44 15.56 29.93 2.41
C ILE A 44 16.39 29.41 1.22
N GLU A 45 17.05 28.27 1.40
CA GLU A 45 17.92 27.71 0.36
C GLU A 45 17.11 27.20 -0.83
N SER A 46 15.97 26.54 -0.60
CA SER A 46 15.14 25.97 -1.66
C SER A 46 14.52 27.03 -2.59
N CYS A 47 14.32 28.25 -2.09
CA CYS A 47 13.79 29.38 -2.87
C CYS A 47 14.81 30.01 -3.80
N LYS A 48 16.10 29.73 -3.66
CA LYS A 48 17.14 30.31 -4.50
C LYS A 48 17.05 29.74 -5.93
N LEU A 49 17.36 30.63 -6.89
CA LEU A 49 17.58 30.22 -8.27
C LEU A 49 19.02 29.70 -8.40
N TYR A 50 19.15 28.48 -8.88
CA TYR A 50 20.44 27.85 -9.12
C TYR A 50 20.74 27.85 -10.63
N PRO A 51 21.91 28.33 -11.07
CA PRO A 51 22.30 28.31 -12.48
C PRO A 51 22.33 26.90 -13.05
N THR A 52 22.75 25.92 -12.23
CA THR A 52 22.85 24.52 -12.65
C THR A 52 22.26 23.57 -11.60
N GLU A 53 21.90 22.37 -12.03
CA GLU A 53 21.48 21.30 -11.13
C GLU A 53 22.61 20.91 -10.16
N ALA A 54 23.86 20.97 -10.60
CA ALA A 54 25.04 20.69 -9.77
C ALA A 54 25.15 21.68 -8.59
N ASP A 55 24.87 22.96 -8.80
CA ASP A 55 24.89 23.96 -7.73
C ASP A 55 23.84 23.65 -6.67
N ARG A 56 22.61 23.27 -7.06
CA ARG A 56 21.55 22.84 -6.15
C ARG A 56 21.92 21.56 -5.41
N LYS A 57 22.51 20.56 -6.11
CA LYS A 57 23.00 19.32 -5.54
C LYS A 57 24.13 19.53 -4.52
N ASN A 58 24.83 20.62 -4.57
CA ASN A 58 25.83 20.99 -3.58
C ASN A 58 25.23 21.70 -2.36
N ALA A 59 24.15 22.45 -2.53
CA ALA A 59 23.57 23.29 -1.49
C ALA A 59 22.48 22.59 -0.65
N VAL A 60 21.60 21.83 -1.29
CA VAL A 60 20.38 21.30 -0.63
C VAL A 60 20.64 20.02 0.17
N PRO A 61 21.33 18.97 -0.34
CA PRO A 61 21.54 17.72 0.40
C PRO A 61 22.13 17.87 1.80
N PRO A 62 23.10 18.74 2.07
CA PRO A 62 23.63 18.92 3.42
C PRO A 62 22.59 19.39 4.45
N LEU A 63 21.59 20.16 4.02
CA LEU A 63 20.49 20.59 4.88
C LEU A 63 19.50 19.45 5.16
N LEU A 64 19.27 18.59 4.14
CA LEU A 64 18.45 17.39 4.29
C LEU A 64 19.09 16.39 5.26
N GLU A 65 20.42 16.17 5.12
CA GLU A 65 21.20 15.33 6.04
C GLU A 65 21.08 15.79 7.49
N LYS A 66 21.20 17.09 7.71
CA LYS A 66 21.08 17.69 9.03
C LYS A 66 19.68 17.49 9.61
N LEU A 67 18.63 17.70 8.81
CA LEU A 67 17.24 17.52 9.22
C LEU A 67 16.90 16.04 9.49
N LEU A 68 17.41 15.13 8.69
CA LEU A 68 17.18 13.70 8.82
C LEU A 68 18.14 13.01 9.81
N ASP A 69 19.16 13.73 10.29
CA ASP A 69 20.21 13.20 11.18
C ASP A 69 20.90 11.96 10.57
N VAL A 70 21.34 12.09 9.35
CA VAL A 70 22.03 11.05 8.57
C VAL A 70 23.32 11.59 7.96
N ASN A 71 24.30 10.71 7.79
CA ASN A 71 25.42 10.96 6.92
C ASN A 71 25.13 10.28 5.59
N SER A 72 25.23 11.00 4.49
CA SER A 72 25.06 10.44 3.16
C SER A 72 26.35 10.41 2.36
N SER A 73 26.39 9.56 1.35
CA SER A 73 27.45 9.54 0.35
C SER A 73 26.88 9.82 -1.03
N ARG A 74 27.68 10.43 -1.92
CA ARG A 74 27.29 10.67 -3.32
C ARG A 74 27.77 9.59 -4.27
N ARG A 75 28.76 8.81 -3.85
CA ARG A 75 29.35 7.75 -4.64
C ARG A 75 29.28 6.45 -3.86
N HIS A 76 28.57 5.51 -4.40
CA HIS A 76 28.41 4.21 -3.77
C HIS A 76 28.58 3.11 -4.83
N PRO A 77 29.37 2.05 -4.57
CA PRO A 77 29.46 0.92 -5.47
C PRO A 77 28.13 0.17 -5.47
N ILE A 78 27.49 0.06 -6.62
CA ILE A 78 26.32 -0.80 -6.79
C ILE A 78 26.76 -2.26 -6.77
N SER A 79 27.95 -2.58 -7.31
CA SER A 79 28.53 -3.93 -7.24
C SER A 79 30.05 -3.85 -6.99
N PRO A 80 30.64 -4.86 -6.32
CA PRO A 80 32.08 -4.94 -6.15
C PRO A 80 32.79 -4.99 -7.53
N GLY A 81 33.70 -4.03 -7.79
CA GLY A 81 34.43 -3.96 -9.03
C GLY A 81 33.77 -3.19 -10.18
N GLU A 82 32.53 -2.71 -9.99
CA GLU A 82 31.87 -1.85 -10.99
C GLU A 82 32.12 -0.37 -10.75
N LYS A 83 31.81 0.43 -11.79
CA LYS A 83 31.81 1.89 -11.66
C LYS A 83 30.88 2.30 -10.51
N LEU A 84 31.39 3.22 -9.66
CA LEU A 84 30.58 3.86 -8.64
C LEU A 84 29.38 4.55 -9.30
N ALA A 85 28.17 4.18 -8.89
CA ALA A 85 27.00 4.94 -9.27
C ALA A 85 27.03 6.30 -8.56
N GLU A 86 26.73 7.35 -9.29
CA GLU A 86 26.56 8.68 -8.72
C GLU A 86 25.13 8.85 -8.28
N PHE A 87 24.98 9.15 -7.00
CA PHE A 87 23.72 9.51 -6.35
C PHE A 87 23.79 10.97 -5.92
N ASP A 88 22.66 11.61 -5.80
CA ASP A 88 22.66 12.95 -5.22
C ASP A 88 22.93 12.90 -3.72
N ALA A 89 22.28 11.95 -3.00
CA ALA A 89 22.67 11.53 -1.67
C ALA A 89 22.06 10.16 -1.34
N VAL A 90 22.84 9.28 -0.70
CA VAL A 90 22.33 8.02 -0.16
C VAL A 90 22.84 7.79 1.24
N ASN A 91 21.97 7.27 2.12
CA ASN A 91 22.38 6.74 3.41
C ASN A 91 22.24 5.22 3.40
N THR A 92 23.29 4.54 3.78
CA THR A 92 23.35 3.08 3.81
C THR A 92 23.69 2.58 5.22
N ILE A 93 23.42 1.32 5.43
CA ILE A 93 23.88 0.57 6.59
C ILE A 93 24.55 -0.70 6.11
N ASP A 94 25.68 -1.02 6.72
CA ASP A 94 26.35 -2.28 6.48
C ASP A 94 25.58 -3.42 7.13
N VAL A 95 25.31 -4.46 6.35
CA VAL A 95 24.72 -5.71 6.80
C VAL A 95 25.74 -6.81 6.51
N ASP A 96 26.39 -7.33 7.55
CA ASP A 96 27.36 -8.43 7.48
C ASP A 96 28.68 -8.17 6.75
N GLY A 97 29.11 -6.93 6.56
CA GLY A 97 30.30 -6.62 5.79
C GLY A 97 30.19 -6.93 4.29
N ALA A 98 29.08 -7.48 3.84
CA ALA A 98 28.85 -7.94 2.47
C ALA A 98 27.83 -7.10 1.71
N VAL A 99 26.84 -6.53 2.40
CA VAL A 99 25.74 -5.79 1.77
C VAL A 99 25.56 -4.42 2.41
N GLN A 100 25.52 -3.40 1.57
CA GLN A 100 25.17 -2.05 1.99
C GLN A 100 23.67 -1.84 1.70
N ALA A 101 22.83 -1.90 2.73
CA ALA A 101 21.40 -1.67 2.60
C ALA A 101 21.07 -0.16 2.56
N TYR A 102 20.27 0.24 1.59
CA TYR A 102 19.87 1.65 1.42
C TYR A 102 18.69 1.96 2.37
N THR A 103 18.89 2.88 3.29
CA THR A 103 17.85 3.36 4.21
C THR A 103 17.26 4.69 3.78
N LEU A 104 17.99 5.46 2.98
CA LEU A 104 17.54 6.70 2.36
C LEU A 104 18.20 6.85 0.98
N ILE A 105 17.38 7.22 -0.01
CA ILE A 105 17.82 7.61 -1.35
C ILE A 105 17.26 9.00 -1.63
N VAL A 106 18.11 9.94 -2.02
CA VAL A 106 17.74 11.33 -2.36
C VAL A 106 18.08 11.61 -3.80
N GLU A 107 17.14 12.18 -4.53
CA GLU A 107 17.36 12.67 -5.90
C GLU A 107 16.92 14.13 -5.99
N VAL A 108 17.81 14.98 -6.52
CA VAL A 108 17.62 16.42 -6.58
C VAL A 108 17.63 16.89 -8.03
N LYS A 109 16.57 17.59 -8.42
CA LYS A 109 16.41 18.26 -9.72
C LYS A 109 16.29 19.77 -9.53
N ASN A 110 16.72 20.51 -10.53
CA ASN A 110 16.64 21.97 -10.48
C ASN A 110 15.21 22.47 -10.57
N GLU A 111 14.36 21.76 -11.33
CA GLU A 111 12.97 22.12 -11.54
C GLU A 111 12.08 20.88 -11.66
N LEU A 112 10.78 21.06 -11.44
CA LEU A 112 9.77 20.03 -11.66
C LEU A 112 9.59 19.76 -13.17
N GLY A 113 9.63 18.48 -13.56
CA GLY A 113 9.33 18.05 -14.92
C GLY A 113 10.47 18.19 -15.92
N ILE A 114 11.58 18.81 -15.55
CA ILE A 114 12.77 18.91 -16.40
C ILE A 114 13.71 17.75 -16.07
N SER A 115 14.23 17.08 -17.10
CA SER A 115 15.16 15.94 -16.98
C SER A 115 14.58 14.72 -16.20
N GLY A 116 13.26 14.54 -16.24
CA GLY A 116 12.56 13.44 -15.58
C GLY A 116 12.02 13.79 -14.18
N ALA A 117 11.19 12.91 -13.66
CA ALA A 117 10.62 13.05 -12.31
C ALA A 117 11.58 12.48 -11.26
N SER A 118 12.01 13.29 -10.29
CA SER A 118 12.93 12.88 -9.23
C SER A 118 12.43 11.68 -8.43
N GLY A 119 11.10 11.59 -8.19
CA GLY A 119 10.49 10.44 -7.53
C GLY A 119 10.61 9.13 -8.32
N VAL A 120 10.46 9.19 -9.65
CA VAL A 120 10.65 8.03 -10.53
C VAL A 120 12.11 7.60 -10.55
N GLN A 121 13.05 8.55 -10.57
CA GLN A 121 14.49 8.23 -10.50
C GLN A 121 14.85 7.57 -9.18
N CYS A 122 14.36 8.07 -8.03
CA CYS A 122 14.53 7.40 -6.75
C CYS A 122 14.01 5.95 -6.79
N ALA A 123 12.84 5.73 -7.39
CA ALA A 123 12.24 4.39 -7.51
C ALA A 123 13.10 3.45 -8.36
N PHE A 124 13.63 3.91 -9.50
CA PHE A 124 14.56 3.13 -10.33
C PHE A 124 15.86 2.80 -9.60
N ILE A 125 16.42 3.76 -8.87
CA ILE A 125 17.63 3.53 -8.06
C ILE A 125 17.35 2.46 -7.01
N TYR A 126 16.21 2.53 -6.33
CA TYR A 126 15.81 1.52 -5.36
C TYR A 126 15.65 0.14 -6.01
N GLU A 127 14.93 0.05 -7.13
CA GLU A 127 14.75 -1.18 -7.92
C GLU A 127 16.10 -1.80 -8.30
N GLN A 128 17.00 -1.01 -8.87
CA GLN A 128 18.33 -1.46 -9.24
C GLN A 128 19.08 -2.01 -8.02
N ALA A 129 19.05 -1.30 -6.90
CA ALA A 129 19.72 -1.71 -5.69
C ALA A 129 19.21 -3.05 -5.15
N VAL A 130 17.88 -3.22 -5.01
CA VAL A 130 17.29 -4.44 -4.45
C VAL A 130 17.31 -5.62 -5.41
N SER A 131 17.50 -5.38 -6.70
CA SER A 131 17.64 -6.42 -7.73
C SER A 131 19.03 -7.04 -7.78
N LEU A 132 20.01 -6.48 -7.09
CA LEU A 132 21.36 -7.03 -7.07
C LEU A 132 21.42 -8.38 -6.35
N PRO A 133 22.21 -9.36 -6.86
CA PRO A 133 22.31 -10.69 -6.25
C PRO A 133 22.69 -10.65 -4.75
N ARG A 134 23.51 -9.69 -4.33
CA ARG A 134 23.91 -9.50 -2.93
C ARG A 134 22.73 -9.14 -2.02
N TYR A 135 21.71 -8.43 -2.54
CA TYR A 135 20.50 -8.14 -1.77
C TYR A 135 19.69 -9.39 -1.49
N GLN A 136 19.76 -10.42 -2.35
CA GLN A 136 19.12 -11.70 -2.10
C GLN A 136 19.63 -12.38 -0.82
N LEU A 137 20.86 -12.06 -0.39
CA LEU A 137 21.41 -12.56 0.87
C LEU A 137 20.69 -12.00 2.10
N ILE A 138 20.19 -10.76 2.01
CA ILE A 138 19.46 -10.10 3.10
C ILE A 138 17.95 -10.03 2.85
N CYS A 139 17.49 -10.40 1.65
CA CYS A 139 16.09 -10.39 1.25
C CYS A 139 15.40 -11.75 1.41
N ASN A 140 15.72 -12.52 2.45
CA ASN A 140 15.05 -13.81 2.70
C ASN A 140 14.54 -13.90 4.16
N PRO A 141 13.37 -13.39 4.52
CA PRO A 141 12.28 -12.68 3.83
C PRO A 141 12.17 -11.18 4.13
N PRO A 142 13.26 -10.42 4.22
CA PRO A 142 13.17 -9.01 4.56
C PRO A 142 12.60 -8.17 3.43
N CYS A 143 11.72 -7.22 3.79
CA CYS A 143 11.10 -6.30 2.84
C CYS A 143 11.98 -5.13 2.40
N CYS A 144 13.26 -5.09 2.78
CA CYS A 144 14.25 -4.08 2.39
C CYS A 144 13.73 -2.62 2.46
N PRO A 145 13.20 -2.16 3.60
CA PRO A 145 12.55 -0.86 3.69
C PRO A 145 13.51 0.30 3.43
N SER A 146 13.10 1.25 2.59
CA SER A 146 13.85 2.47 2.30
C SER A 146 12.93 3.68 2.25
N ILE A 147 13.43 4.82 2.69
CA ILE A 147 12.80 6.13 2.44
C ILE A 147 13.42 6.70 1.18
N LEU A 148 12.58 7.20 0.27
CA LEU A 148 13.01 7.93 -0.90
C LEU A 148 12.60 9.39 -0.75
N LEU A 149 13.49 10.32 -1.05
CA LEU A 149 13.25 11.76 -0.97
C LEU A 149 13.53 12.40 -2.33
N ALA A 150 12.47 12.79 -3.00
CA ALA A 150 12.54 13.50 -4.26
C ALA A 150 12.48 15.01 -4.03
N VAL A 151 13.45 15.73 -4.57
CA VAL A 151 13.54 17.20 -4.53
C VAL A 151 13.53 17.72 -5.95
N ALA A 152 12.69 18.73 -6.23
CA ALA A 152 12.66 19.39 -7.54
C ALA A 152 12.38 20.89 -7.37
N GLY A 153 13.40 21.70 -7.51
CA GLY A 153 13.32 23.13 -7.19
C GLY A 153 12.91 23.33 -5.72
N PRO A 154 11.88 24.14 -5.45
CA PRO A 154 11.36 24.36 -4.11
C PRO A 154 10.36 23.29 -3.65
N TYR A 155 10.27 22.15 -4.34
CA TYR A 155 9.33 21.08 -4.01
C TYR A 155 10.05 19.84 -3.52
N LEU A 156 9.49 19.16 -2.53
CA LEU A 156 9.96 17.86 -2.08
C LEU A 156 8.80 16.90 -1.81
N CYS A 157 9.06 15.61 -1.98
CA CYS A 157 8.10 14.55 -1.69
C CYS A 157 8.82 13.34 -1.08
N PHE A 158 8.25 12.79 -0.01
CA PHE A 158 8.74 11.56 0.60
C PHE A 158 7.95 10.36 0.11
N TYR A 159 8.67 9.26 -0.15
CA TYR A 159 8.10 7.97 -0.50
C TYR A 159 8.63 6.89 0.43
N GLY A 160 7.85 5.84 0.62
CA GLY A 160 8.30 4.58 1.21
C GLY A 160 8.48 3.53 0.13
N ALA A 161 9.55 2.77 0.22
CA ALA A 161 9.86 1.69 -0.70
C ALA A 161 10.06 0.38 0.05
N ILE A 162 9.57 -0.71 -0.51
CA ILE A 162 9.78 -2.09 -0.04
C ILE A 162 9.97 -3.03 -1.22
N LEU A 163 10.61 -4.18 -0.94
CA LEU A 163 10.62 -5.34 -1.83
C LEU A 163 9.63 -6.38 -1.28
N ALA A 164 8.54 -6.63 -2.01
CA ALA A 164 7.59 -7.71 -1.77
C ALA A 164 7.79 -8.80 -2.83
N ASP A 165 6.74 -9.27 -3.49
CA ASP A 165 6.81 -10.06 -4.73
C ASP A 165 7.37 -9.25 -5.89
N THR A 166 7.23 -7.95 -5.82
CA THR A 166 7.86 -6.94 -6.67
C THR A 166 8.27 -5.75 -5.80
N PHE A 167 9.06 -4.83 -6.34
CA PHE A 167 9.31 -3.57 -5.63
C PHE A 167 8.04 -2.71 -5.60
N VAL A 168 7.74 -2.12 -4.46
CA VAL A 168 6.59 -1.24 -4.24
C VAL A 168 7.08 0.09 -3.72
N VAL A 169 6.72 1.18 -4.40
CA VAL A 169 7.04 2.55 -4.01
C VAL A 169 5.73 3.33 -3.87
N GLN A 170 5.52 3.93 -2.70
CA GLN A 170 4.30 4.69 -2.41
C GLN A 170 4.63 6.07 -1.85
N PRO A 171 3.98 7.16 -2.31
CA PRO A 171 4.13 8.47 -1.72
C PRO A 171 3.55 8.49 -0.31
N PHE A 172 4.30 9.07 0.63
CA PHE A 172 3.85 9.34 1.99
C PHE A 172 3.38 10.77 2.17
N THR A 173 3.83 11.67 1.31
CA THR A 173 3.40 13.07 1.30
C THR A 173 2.99 13.47 -0.11
N ASP A 174 2.15 14.49 -0.20
CA ASP A 174 2.06 15.28 -1.42
C ASP A 174 3.37 16.06 -1.62
N TYR A 175 3.52 16.74 -2.76
CA TYR A 175 4.61 17.67 -2.96
C TYR A 175 4.53 18.83 -1.96
N ILE A 176 5.53 18.92 -1.08
CA ILE A 176 5.67 19.98 -0.09
C ILE A 176 6.36 21.14 -0.77
N TYR A 177 5.68 22.28 -0.86
CA TYR A 177 6.25 23.51 -1.40
C TYR A 177 7.02 24.25 -0.31
N LEU A 178 8.30 24.51 -0.52
CA LEU A 178 9.21 25.21 0.36
C LEU A 178 9.40 26.70 -0.04
N GLY A 179 8.56 27.20 -0.92
CA GLY A 179 8.63 28.57 -1.39
C GLY A 179 7.98 29.60 -0.48
N GLY A 180 7.99 30.84 -0.93
CA GLY A 180 7.44 31.98 -0.17
C GLY A 180 5.97 31.80 0.19
N ASP A 181 5.63 32.16 1.43
CA ASP A 181 4.29 32.11 1.99
C ASP A 181 4.09 33.34 2.89
N PRO A 182 2.92 34.00 2.86
CA PRO A 182 2.62 35.11 3.79
C PRO A 182 2.68 34.72 5.27
N ASN A 183 2.45 33.43 5.58
CA ASN A 183 2.58 32.89 6.93
C ASN A 183 3.56 31.71 6.94
N PRO A 184 4.87 31.95 6.88
CA PRO A 184 5.88 30.91 6.75
C PRO A 184 6.02 30.03 7.99
N ASP A 185 5.72 30.54 9.19
CA ASP A 185 5.98 29.85 10.46
C ASP A 185 5.23 28.52 10.54
N ALA A 186 3.95 28.51 10.24
CA ALA A 186 3.14 27.29 10.27
C ALA A 186 3.71 26.21 9.31
N ARG A 187 4.13 26.62 8.11
CA ARG A 187 4.71 25.72 7.12
C ARG A 187 6.06 25.19 7.53
N ILE A 188 6.92 26.03 8.11
CA ILE A 188 8.23 25.64 8.63
C ILE A 188 8.04 24.61 9.74
N VAL A 189 7.14 24.87 10.70
CA VAL A 189 6.80 23.94 11.79
C VAL A 189 6.30 22.59 11.24
N HIS A 190 5.34 22.60 10.32
CA HIS A 190 4.81 21.38 9.71
C HIS A 190 5.90 20.59 8.94
N THR A 191 6.79 21.31 8.25
CA THR A 191 7.89 20.67 7.52
C THR A 191 8.91 20.06 8.49
N ALA A 192 9.27 20.78 9.56
CA ALA A 192 10.15 20.27 10.61
C ALA A 192 9.60 18.98 11.22
N ARG A 193 8.31 18.96 11.59
CA ARG A 193 7.62 17.77 12.12
C ARG A 193 7.71 16.58 11.16
N ARG A 194 7.52 16.80 9.85
CA ARG A 194 7.66 15.75 8.83
C ARG A 194 9.09 15.20 8.84
N PHE A 195 10.09 16.04 8.80
CA PHE A 195 11.48 15.59 8.83
C PHE A 195 11.81 14.81 10.11
N LEU A 196 11.31 15.22 11.27
CA LEU A 196 11.47 14.48 12.52
C LEU A 196 10.83 13.09 12.45
N ALA A 197 9.63 12.97 11.90
CA ALA A 197 8.96 11.69 11.73
C ALA A 197 9.73 10.76 10.76
N PHE A 198 10.23 11.30 9.63
CA PHE A 198 11.05 10.52 8.69
C PHE A 198 12.42 10.16 9.25
N ARG A 199 13.04 11.03 10.07
CA ARG A 199 14.26 10.70 10.83
C ARG A 199 14.06 9.45 11.69
N GLU A 200 12.95 9.36 12.40
CA GLU A 200 12.63 8.17 13.19
C GLU A 200 12.38 6.95 12.32
N ALA A 201 11.67 7.09 11.20
CA ALA A 201 11.45 5.99 10.27
C ALA A 201 12.77 5.44 9.68
N ILE A 202 13.71 6.32 9.35
CA ILE A 202 15.05 5.91 8.89
C ILE A 202 15.81 5.19 10.02
N ARG A 203 15.72 5.67 11.27
CA ARG A 203 16.34 4.99 12.42
C ARG A 203 15.76 3.60 12.63
N GLU A 204 14.45 3.45 12.53
CA GLU A 204 13.77 2.16 12.63
C GLU A 204 14.16 1.22 11.47
N ALA A 205 14.23 1.73 10.22
CA ALA A 205 14.72 0.96 9.08
C ALA A 205 16.16 0.48 9.29
N ARG A 206 17.04 1.33 9.85
CA ARG A 206 18.40 0.94 10.22
C ARG A 206 18.42 -0.14 11.31
N SER A 207 17.56 -0.02 12.32
CA SER A 207 17.44 -1.04 13.37
C SER A 207 16.95 -2.37 12.83
N TYR A 208 16.01 -2.34 11.90
CA TYR A 208 15.54 -3.51 11.18
C TYR A 208 16.69 -4.23 10.46
N PHE A 209 17.48 -3.50 9.66
CA PHE A 209 18.62 -4.11 8.97
C PHE A 209 19.70 -4.62 9.91
N ARG A 210 19.94 -3.97 11.06
CA ARG A 210 20.85 -4.47 12.09
C ARG A 210 20.35 -5.76 12.73
N GLY A 211 19.04 -5.93 12.88
CA GLY A 211 18.44 -7.15 13.42
C GLY A 211 18.61 -8.36 12.51
N LEU A 212 18.82 -8.16 11.20
CA LEU A 212 19.00 -9.26 10.26
C LEU A 212 20.33 -10.02 10.44
N HIS A 213 21.32 -9.43 11.10
CA HIS A 213 22.59 -10.06 11.41
C HIS A 213 22.50 -11.33 12.27
N GLN A 214 21.42 -11.48 13.04
CA GLN A 214 21.32 -12.54 14.04
C GLN A 214 20.72 -13.84 13.51
N ASP A 215 20.15 -13.82 12.30
CA ASP A 215 19.31 -14.89 11.79
C ASP A 215 19.71 -15.45 10.41
N ILE A 216 20.95 -15.28 9.94
CA ILE A 216 21.41 -15.86 8.68
C ILE A 216 22.08 -17.23 8.91
N PRO A 217 21.34 -18.33 9.04
CA PRO A 217 21.91 -19.67 8.99
C PRO A 217 21.41 -20.41 7.75
N GLY A 218 22.31 -20.73 6.84
CA GLY A 218 22.11 -21.79 5.85
C GLY A 218 21.72 -21.35 4.44
N PRO A 219 21.63 -22.30 3.52
CA PRO A 219 21.38 -22.06 2.10
C PRO A 219 20.04 -21.36 1.86
N PRO A 220 19.88 -20.64 0.75
CA PRO A 220 18.68 -19.87 0.46
C PRO A 220 17.44 -20.75 0.55
N ARG A 221 16.61 -20.49 1.57
CA ARG A 221 15.28 -21.07 1.62
C ARG A 221 14.52 -20.57 0.40
N ALA A 222 13.75 -21.45 -0.26
CA ALA A 222 12.88 -21.08 -1.37
C ALA A 222 12.19 -19.75 -1.09
N ALA A 223 12.31 -18.82 -2.02
CA ALA A 223 11.94 -17.42 -1.85
C ALA A 223 10.57 -17.28 -1.16
N ARG A 224 10.59 -16.96 0.11
CA ARG A 224 9.39 -16.61 0.86
C ARG A 224 9.17 -15.13 0.67
N LEU A 225 8.01 -14.77 0.16
CA LEU A 225 7.61 -13.37 0.09
C LEU A 225 7.58 -12.78 1.50
N PRO A 226 7.98 -11.51 1.69
CA PRO A 226 7.90 -10.87 2.99
C PRO A 226 6.44 -10.87 3.45
N CYS A 227 6.23 -11.29 4.70
CA CYS A 227 4.91 -11.26 5.32
C CYS A 227 4.64 -9.88 5.92
N PRO A 228 3.41 -9.40 5.90
CA PRO A 228 3.02 -8.26 6.69
C PRO A 228 3.40 -8.48 8.16
N THR A 229 4.24 -7.61 8.71
CA THR A 229 4.70 -7.72 10.11
C THR A 229 3.71 -7.08 11.07
N TYR A 230 2.75 -6.32 10.53
CA TYR A 230 1.82 -5.52 11.30
C TYR A 230 0.50 -6.27 11.50
N THR A 231 0.52 -7.24 12.41
CA THR A 231 -0.66 -7.89 12.97
C THR A 231 -0.82 -7.45 14.43
N THR A 232 -2.03 -7.43 14.94
CA THR A 232 -2.24 -7.11 16.35
C THR A 232 -1.62 -8.20 17.22
N SER A 233 -0.99 -7.80 18.32
CA SER A 233 -0.25 -8.66 19.23
C SER A 233 -1.10 -9.68 20.01
N SER A 234 -2.42 -9.72 19.81
CA SER A 234 -3.33 -10.56 20.59
C SER A 234 -3.71 -11.88 19.94
N ASP A 235 -3.60 -11.98 18.60
CA ASP A 235 -4.05 -13.19 17.89
C ASP A 235 -2.87 -13.81 17.12
N ALA A 236 -2.73 -15.10 17.28
CA ALA A 236 -1.65 -15.88 16.66
C ALA A 236 -1.92 -16.09 15.15
N ILE A 237 -2.00 -15.00 14.36
CA ILE A 237 -2.01 -15.10 12.90
C ILE A 237 -0.60 -15.48 12.46
N ARG A 238 -0.46 -16.63 11.82
CA ARG A 238 0.81 -17.20 11.38
C ARG A 238 0.76 -17.55 9.90
N ASN A 239 1.93 -17.81 9.32
CA ASN A 239 2.05 -18.38 7.97
C ASN A 239 1.32 -17.57 6.90
N LEU A 240 1.44 -16.22 6.92
CA LEU A 240 0.87 -15.38 5.87
C LEU A 240 1.58 -15.65 4.55
N HIS A 241 0.81 -16.04 3.54
CA HIS A 241 1.28 -16.21 2.17
C HIS A 241 0.46 -15.30 1.25
N HIS A 242 1.14 -14.53 0.41
CA HIS A 242 0.49 -13.65 -0.55
C HIS A 242 -0.33 -14.46 -1.57
N VAL A 243 -1.58 -14.07 -1.77
CA VAL A 243 -2.51 -14.70 -2.72
C VAL A 243 -2.75 -13.76 -3.90
N ASP A 244 -3.19 -12.53 -3.63
CA ASP A 244 -3.42 -11.50 -4.64
C ASP A 244 -3.46 -10.11 -3.98
N ARG A 245 -2.74 -9.13 -4.52
CA ARG A 245 -2.75 -7.72 -4.06
C ARG A 245 -2.56 -7.57 -2.56
N SER A 246 -3.66 -7.32 -1.83
CA SER A 246 -3.68 -7.17 -0.37
C SER A 246 -4.36 -8.34 0.32
N LEU A 247 -4.48 -9.49 -0.36
CA LEU A 247 -5.08 -10.72 0.15
C LEU A 247 -3.99 -11.76 0.42
N PHE A 248 -4.04 -12.35 1.59
CA PHE A 248 -3.10 -13.36 2.07
C PHE A 248 -3.86 -14.57 2.59
N SER A 249 -3.34 -15.77 2.36
CA SER A 249 -3.71 -16.94 3.15
C SER A 249 -2.89 -16.96 4.44
N ALA A 250 -3.47 -17.42 5.52
CA ALA A 250 -2.83 -17.48 6.82
C ALA A 250 -3.45 -18.58 7.69
N GLU A 251 -2.92 -18.75 8.88
CA GLU A 251 -3.48 -19.57 9.94
C GLU A 251 -3.83 -18.70 11.14
N LEU A 252 -5.02 -18.87 11.70
CA LEU A 252 -5.48 -18.27 12.95
C LEU A 252 -5.83 -19.39 13.91
N ASN A 253 -5.04 -19.57 15.00
CA ASN A 253 -5.23 -20.65 15.97
C ASN A 253 -5.28 -22.05 15.30
N ASP A 254 -4.37 -22.26 14.35
CA ASP A 254 -4.24 -23.49 13.54
C ASP A 254 -5.39 -23.75 12.53
N GLU A 255 -6.32 -22.82 12.37
CA GLU A 255 -7.35 -22.85 11.34
C GLU A 255 -6.94 -21.99 10.13
N ALA A 256 -7.21 -22.48 8.90
CA ALA A 256 -6.92 -21.75 7.67
C ALA A 256 -7.86 -20.55 7.52
N VAL A 257 -7.28 -19.37 7.29
CA VAL A 257 -8.01 -18.11 7.12
C VAL A 257 -7.47 -17.31 5.94
N LEU A 258 -8.29 -16.37 5.47
CA LEU A 258 -7.88 -15.30 4.55
C LEU A 258 -7.72 -14.01 5.34
N VAL A 259 -6.62 -13.30 5.09
CA VAL A 259 -6.34 -11.97 5.66
C VAL A 259 -6.30 -10.97 4.53
N LYS A 260 -7.14 -9.95 4.60
CA LYS A 260 -7.23 -8.87 3.62
C LYS A 260 -6.89 -7.54 4.27
N PHE A 261 -6.08 -6.73 3.59
CA PHE A 261 -5.80 -5.35 3.98
C PHE A 261 -6.48 -4.38 3.03
N CYS A 262 -7.28 -3.47 3.58
CA CYS A 262 -8.06 -2.49 2.78
C CYS A 262 -8.19 -1.15 3.53
N THR A 263 -8.62 -0.12 2.84
CA THR A 263 -8.82 1.21 3.44
C THR A 263 -10.20 1.38 4.06
N ARG A 264 -11.18 0.63 3.57
CA ARG A 264 -12.56 0.60 4.09
C ARG A 264 -13.14 -0.80 3.91
N TYR A 265 -14.11 -1.15 4.76
CA TYR A 265 -14.77 -2.45 4.74
C TYR A 265 -16.17 -2.39 5.36
N GLY A 266 -17.13 -3.00 4.71
CA GLY A 266 -18.53 -3.12 5.19
C GLY A 266 -18.71 -4.27 6.17
N ALA A 267 -18.07 -4.22 7.33
CA ALA A 267 -18.05 -5.30 8.30
C ALA A 267 -19.47 -5.73 8.77
N ASP A 268 -20.38 -4.80 8.91
CA ASP A 268 -21.74 -5.10 9.36
C ASP A 268 -22.55 -5.87 8.30
N ALA A 269 -22.44 -5.46 7.03
CA ALA A 269 -23.02 -6.18 5.90
C ALA A 269 -22.45 -7.59 5.77
N HIS A 270 -21.11 -7.72 5.93
CA HIS A 270 -20.44 -9.01 5.91
C HIS A 270 -20.92 -9.92 7.05
N ARG A 271 -20.92 -9.45 8.31
CA ARG A 271 -21.41 -10.23 9.46
C ARG A 271 -22.87 -10.67 9.30
N TYR A 272 -23.68 -9.80 8.74
CA TYR A 272 -25.09 -10.11 8.50
C TYR A 272 -25.27 -11.30 7.56
N LEU A 273 -24.56 -11.30 6.41
CA LEU A 273 -24.62 -12.43 5.48
C LEU A 273 -23.90 -13.68 6.03
N ALA A 274 -22.77 -13.51 6.73
CA ALA A 274 -22.05 -14.62 7.34
C ALA A 274 -22.92 -15.37 8.37
N GLY A 275 -23.70 -14.66 9.17
CA GLY A 275 -24.67 -15.26 10.10
C GLY A 275 -25.79 -16.08 9.43
N ARG A 276 -25.90 -16.00 8.10
CA ARG A 276 -26.85 -16.75 7.26
C ARG A 276 -26.17 -17.77 6.34
N ASN A 277 -24.88 -17.98 6.49
CA ASN A 277 -24.04 -18.79 5.59
C ASN A 277 -24.05 -18.30 4.13
N LEU A 278 -24.23 -16.99 3.91
CA LEU A 278 -24.24 -16.32 2.60
C LEU A 278 -22.97 -15.50 2.36
N ALA A 279 -22.03 -15.53 3.29
CA ALA A 279 -20.66 -15.03 3.20
C ALA A 279 -19.76 -15.85 4.13
N PRO A 280 -18.42 -15.84 3.96
CA PRO A 280 -17.50 -16.49 4.91
C PRO A 280 -17.66 -15.88 6.32
N VAL A 281 -17.32 -16.65 7.36
CA VAL A 281 -17.35 -16.12 8.72
C VAL A 281 -16.28 -15.00 8.84
N LEU A 282 -16.70 -13.85 9.30
CA LEU A 282 -15.80 -12.72 9.59
C LEU A 282 -15.22 -12.89 11.00
N ARG A 283 -13.95 -13.33 11.09
CA ARG A 283 -13.27 -13.53 12.37
C ARG A 283 -12.86 -12.20 13.00
N HIS A 284 -12.18 -11.34 12.24
CA HIS A 284 -11.74 -10.03 12.69
C HIS A 284 -11.92 -8.96 11.63
N CYS A 285 -12.21 -7.73 12.07
CA CYS A 285 -12.14 -6.52 11.26
C CYS A 285 -11.62 -5.39 12.14
N ILE A 286 -10.32 -5.09 12.01
CA ILE A 286 -9.57 -4.24 12.95
C ILE A 286 -8.89 -3.12 12.17
N LYS A 287 -9.07 -1.88 12.64
CA LYS A 287 -8.28 -0.76 12.13
C LYS A 287 -6.86 -0.80 12.71
N LEU A 288 -5.89 -0.91 11.83
CA LEU A 288 -4.48 -0.81 12.15
C LEU A 288 -4.00 0.65 12.10
N VAL A 289 -2.84 0.90 12.69
CA VAL A 289 -2.12 2.17 12.51
C VAL A 289 -1.83 2.38 11.01
N GLY A 290 -1.80 3.62 10.54
CA GLY A 290 -1.64 3.94 9.12
C GLY A 290 -2.93 3.87 8.31
N GLN A 291 -4.11 3.84 8.97
CA GLN A 291 -5.46 3.86 8.37
C GLN A 291 -5.75 2.68 7.43
N VAL A 292 -5.14 1.56 7.70
CA VAL A 292 -5.42 0.28 7.03
C VAL A 292 -6.33 -0.55 7.92
N THR A 293 -7.32 -1.20 7.32
CA THR A 293 -8.19 -2.17 7.99
C THR A 293 -7.69 -3.57 7.65
N MET A 294 -7.41 -4.36 8.66
CA MET A 294 -7.15 -5.80 8.55
C MET A 294 -8.46 -6.56 8.73
N VAL A 295 -8.79 -7.39 7.76
CA VAL A 295 -9.98 -8.25 7.75
C VAL A 295 -9.52 -9.69 7.73
N VAL A 296 -10.00 -10.48 8.69
CA VAL A 296 -9.72 -11.92 8.77
C VAL A 296 -11.03 -12.67 8.61
N MET A 297 -11.07 -13.61 7.66
CA MET A 297 -12.26 -14.39 7.35
C MET A 297 -11.90 -15.84 7.06
N ASP A 298 -12.87 -16.74 7.22
CA ASP A 298 -12.67 -18.15 6.94
C ASP A 298 -12.43 -18.40 5.44
N VAL A 299 -11.66 -19.44 5.15
CA VAL A 299 -11.57 -19.98 3.79
C VAL A 299 -12.87 -20.70 3.46
N VAL A 300 -13.42 -20.47 2.29
CA VAL A 300 -14.59 -21.21 1.79
C VAL A 300 -14.07 -22.49 1.12
N GLU A 301 -14.13 -23.58 1.86
CA GLU A 301 -13.70 -24.89 1.35
C GLU A 301 -14.62 -25.40 0.24
N ASP A 302 -14.06 -26.19 -0.69
CA ASP A 302 -14.77 -26.82 -1.83
C ASP A 302 -15.56 -25.82 -2.69
N ALA A 303 -15.07 -24.58 -2.77
CA ALA A 303 -15.70 -23.51 -3.54
C ALA A 303 -14.70 -22.85 -4.50
N ALA A 304 -15.24 -22.37 -5.61
CA ALA A 304 -14.48 -21.53 -6.54
C ALA A 304 -15.27 -20.27 -6.88
N SER A 305 -14.57 -19.18 -7.24
CA SER A 305 -15.29 -18.00 -7.72
C SER A 305 -16.01 -18.32 -9.03
N ALA A 306 -17.18 -17.71 -9.21
CA ALA A 306 -17.95 -17.86 -10.46
C ALA A 306 -17.13 -17.44 -11.69
N TYR A 307 -16.14 -16.58 -11.51
CA TYR A 307 -15.21 -16.19 -12.57
C TYR A 307 -14.38 -17.37 -13.07
N TYR A 308 -13.72 -18.11 -12.18
CA TYR A 308 -12.88 -19.26 -12.56
C TYR A 308 -13.72 -20.48 -12.96
N LYS A 309 -14.84 -20.70 -12.27
CA LYS A 309 -15.70 -21.87 -12.52
C LYS A 309 -16.41 -21.82 -13.87
N TYR A 310 -16.81 -20.61 -14.29
CA TYR A 310 -17.55 -20.40 -15.55
C TYR A 310 -16.74 -19.50 -16.51
N ILE A 311 -15.43 -19.69 -16.55
CA ILE A 311 -14.57 -18.95 -17.47
C ILE A 311 -15.01 -19.21 -18.91
N ASN A 312 -15.22 -18.14 -19.69
CA ASN A 312 -15.73 -18.18 -21.08
C ASN A 312 -17.09 -18.88 -21.27
N ARG A 313 -17.91 -18.99 -20.21
CA ARG A 313 -19.27 -19.53 -20.26
C ARG A 313 -20.25 -18.57 -19.59
N ASP A 314 -21.50 -18.63 -19.99
CA ASP A 314 -22.58 -17.94 -19.28
C ASP A 314 -22.84 -18.61 -17.93
N LEU A 315 -23.30 -17.83 -16.96
CA LEU A 315 -23.70 -18.37 -15.67
C LEU A 315 -25.03 -19.14 -15.81
N PRO A 316 -25.15 -20.33 -15.18
CA PRO A 316 -26.43 -21.02 -15.11
C PRO A 316 -27.52 -20.14 -14.47
N LYS A 317 -28.73 -20.19 -15.00
CA LYS A 317 -29.86 -19.42 -14.45
C LYS A 317 -30.04 -19.67 -12.94
N SER A 318 -29.98 -20.94 -12.52
CA SER A 318 -30.09 -21.34 -11.12
C SER A 318 -29.04 -20.69 -10.22
N LEU A 319 -27.83 -20.44 -10.74
CA LEU A 319 -26.79 -19.74 -10.00
C LEU A 319 -27.14 -18.25 -9.84
N VAL A 320 -27.59 -17.59 -10.90
CA VAL A 320 -27.96 -16.17 -10.85
C VAL A 320 -29.17 -15.97 -9.94
N ASP A 321 -30.16 -16.86 -9.97
CA ASP A 321 -31.32 -16.83 -9.08
C ASP A 321 -30.88 -16.95 -7.60
N LYS A 322 -29.87 -17.78 -7.30
CA LYS A 322 -29.26 -17.86 -5.95
C LYS A 322 -28.51 -16.57 -5.56
N VAL A 323 -27.80 -15.94 -6.47
CA VAL A 323 -27.14 -14.64 -6.21
C VAL A 323 -28.21 -13.59 -5.89
N GLU A 324 -29.32 -13.57 -6.63
CA GLU A 324 -30.44 -12.66 -6.40
C GLU A 324 -31.07 -12.87 -5.00
N GLU A 325 -31.24 -14.12 -4.54
CA GLU A 325 -31.70 -14.43 -3.18
C GLU A 325 -30.76 -13.85 -2.11
N VAL A 326 -29.43 -13.96 -2.31
CA VAL A 326 -28.41 -13.42 -1.39
C VAL A 326 -28.46 -11.90 -1.36
N VAL A 327 -28.57 -11.26 -2.52
CA VAL A 327 -28.66 -9.79 -2.64
C VAL A 327 -29.94 -9.29 -1.99
N LYS A 328 -31.07 -9.96 -2.21
CA LYS A 328 -32.33 -9.62 -1.56
C LYS A 328 -32.21 -9.71 -0.04
N ALA A 329 -31.62 -10.77 0.49
CA ALA A 329 -31.43 -10.90 1.94
C ALA A 329 -30.59 -9.71 2.49
N LEU A 330 -29.60 -9.23 1.74
CA LEU A 330 -28.79 -8.05 2.11
C LEU A 330 -29.64 -6.77 2.09
N HIS A 331 -30.47 -6.59 1.06
CA HIS A 331 -31.36 -5.44 0.88
C HIS A 331 -32.47 -5.38 1.94
N ASP A 332 -33.03 -6.52 2.34
CA ASP A 332 -34.09 -6.62 3.37
C ASP A 332 -33.62 -6.03 4.71
N GLU A 333 -32.31 -6.04 5.00
CA GLU A 333 -31.68 -5.43 6.18
C GLU A 333 -31.18 -4.00 5.92
N GLY A 334 -31.42 -3.47 4.71
CA GLY A 334 -31.01 -2.12 4.33
C GLY A 334 -29.52 -1.95 4.03
N TYR A 335 -28.85 -3.02 3.66
CA TYR A 335 -27.47 -2.98 3.17
C TYR A 335 -27.40 -3.08 1.65
N VAL A 336 -26.28 -2.62 1.09
CA VAL A 336 -25.89 -2.79 -0.31
C VAL A 336 -24.49 -3.36 -0.38
N HIS A 337 -24.16 -4.04 -1.48
CA HIS A 337 -22.82 -4.59 -1.74
C HIS A 337 -21.99 -3.64 -2.61
N GLY A 338 -22.54 -3.16 -3.71
CA GLY A 338 -21.94 -2.20 -4.64
C GLY A 338 -20.93 -2.78 -5.62
N ASP A 339 -20.55 -4.08 -5.51
CA ASP A 339 -19.56 -4.72 -6.38
C ASP A 339 -19.91 -6.19 -6.68
N ILE A 340 -21.14 -6.45 -7.16
CA ILE A 340 -21.63 -7.79 -7.47
C ILE A 340 -21.22 -8.18 -8.86
N HIS A 341 -20.18 -9.02 -8.95
CA HIS A 341 -19.67 -9.56 -10.21
C HIS A 341 -18.98 -10.92 -9.99
N ARG A 342 -18.73 -11.66 -11.06
CA ARG A 342 -18.26 -13.05 -11.02
C ARG A 342 -17.08 -13.33 -10.07
N PRO A 343 -16.03 -12.53 -9.98
CA PRO A 343 -14.95 -12.72 -9.00
C PRO A 343 -15.38 -12.70 -7.54
N ASN A 344 -16.42 -11.92 -7.20
CA ASN A 344 -16.90 -11.73 -5.84
C ASN A 344 -18.03 -12.70 -5.43
N ILE A 345 -18.30 -13.70 -6.27
CA ILE A 345 -19.32 -14.72 -6.03
C ILE A 345 -18.61 -16.06 -5.90
N MET A 346 -18.60 -16.64 -4.71
CA MET A 346 -18.12 -17.99 -4.46
C MET A 346 -19.23 -19.00 -4.66
N VAL A 347 -18.93 -20.06 -5.39
CA VAL A 347 -19.88 -21.11 -5.75
C VAL A 347 -19.37 -22.44 -5.20
N ARG A 348 -20.16 -23.05 -4.34
CA ARG A 348 -19.97 -24.42 -3.87
C ARG A 348 -21.03 -25.31 -4.50
N GLU A 349 -20.59 -26.39 -5.13
CA GLU A 349 -21.44 -27.45 -5.64
C GLU A 349 -21.31 -28.68 -4.74
N GLY A 350 -22.42 -29.16 -4.28
CA GLY A 350 -22.59 -30.36 -3.51
C GLY A 350 -23.98 -30.92 -3.82
N ASP A 351 -24.64 -31.55 -2.89
CA ASP A 351 -26.05 -31.98 -3.05
C ASP A 351 -26.98 -30.80 -3.35
N THR A 352 -26.58 -29.58 -2.94
CA THR A 352 -27.27 -28.33 -3.26
C THR A 352 -26.28 -27.26 -3.68
N LEU A 353 -26.67 -26.48 -4.72
CA LEU A 353 -25.93 -25.30 -5.14
C LEU A 353 -26.01 -24.22 -4.07
N SER A 354 -24.87 -23.78 -3.53
CA SER A 354 -24.79 -22.66 -2.58
C SER A 354 -23.88 -21.55 -3.10
N VAL A 355 -24.24 -20.32 -2.72
CA VAL A 355 -23.56 -19.09 -3.13
C VAL A 355 -23.18 -18.27 -1.90
N MET A 356 -21.99 -17.71 -1.90
CA MET A 356 -21.53 -16.74 -0.92
C MET A 356 -20.99 -15.50 -1.61
N LEU A 357 -21.30 -14.32 -1.09
CA LEU A 357 -20.68 -13.07 -1.53
C LEU A 357 -19.38 -12.83 -0.80
N MET A 358 -18.42 -12.26 -1.53
CA MET A 358 -17.09 -11.88 -1.09
C MET A 358 -16.83 -10.41 -1.38
N ASP A 359 -15.76 -9.87 -0.77
CA ASP A 359 -15.25 -8.54 -1.09
C ASP A 359 -16.20 -7.37 -0.74
N PHE A 360 -16.43 -7.18 0.57
CA PHE A 360 -17.30 -6.15 1.11
C PHE A 360 -16.66 -4.75 1.21
N ASP A 361 -15.65 -4.43 0.39
CA ASP A 361 -14.93 -3.15 0.44
C ASP A 361 -15.86 -1.94 0.22
N TRP A 362 -16.90 -2.12 -0.58
CA TRP A 362 -17.86 -1.05 -0.90
C TRP A 362 -19.22 -1.25 -0.22
N ALA A 363 -19.40 -2.37 0.50
CA ALA A 363 -20.65 -2.67 1.16
C ALA A 363 -20.94 -1.74 2.35
N GLY A 364 -22.21 -1.56 2.67
CA GLY A 364 -22.66 -0.78 3.80
C GLY A 364 -24.15 -0.43 3.74
N LYS A 365 -24.61 0.52 4.55
CA LYS A 365 -26.03 0.94 4.55
C LYS A 365 -26.40 1.62 3.24
N ALA A 366 -27.51 1.22 2.65
CA ALA A 366 -28.08 1.81 1.44
C ALA A 366 -28.31 3.31 1.62
N GLY A 367 -27.96 4.11 0.62
CA GLY A 367 -28.12 5.56 0.65
C GLY A 367 -27.21 6.30 1.65
N LYS A 368 -26.24 5.59 2.26
CA LYS A 368 -25.19 6.20 3.11
C LYS A 368 -23.79 5.83 2.65
N THR A 369 -23.67 4.71 1.96
CA THR A 369 -22.38 4.20 1.45
C THR A 369 -22.14 4.73 0.05
N HIS A 370 -20.90 5.12 -0.25
CA HIS A 370 -20.52 5.72 -1.52
C HIS A 370 -19.56 4.82 -2.29
N TYR A 371 -19.61 4.90 -3.59
CA TYR A 371 -18.54 4.38 -4.45
C TYR A 371 -17.21 5.09 -4.17
N PRO A 372 -16.06 4.46 -4.45
CA PRO A 372 -14.78 5.18 -4.41
C PRO A 372 -14.76 6.31 -5.43
N VAL A 373 -14.10 7.43 -5.09
CA VAL A 373 -13.90 8.56 -6.03
C VAL A 373 -13.10 8.13 -7.26
N SER A 374 -12.24 7.11 -7.10
CA SER A 374 -11.45 6.52 -8.18
C SER A 374 -12.17 5.37 -8.90
N LEU A 375 -13.49 5.27 -8.82
CA LEU A 375 -14.28 4.25 -9.53
C LEU A 375 -13.97 4.25 -11.02
N ASN A 376 -13.67 3.06 -11.56
CA ASN A 376 -13.45 2.92 -12.99
C ASN A 376 -14.80 2.87 -13.74
N LEU A 377 -15.14 3.98 -14.38
CA LEU A 377 -16.34 4.10 -15.20
C LEU A 377 -16.07 3.81 -16.70
N SER A 378 -14.83 3.44 -17.09
CA SER A 378 -14.47 3.19 -18.47
C SER A 378 -14.93 1.83 -18.98
N GLY A 379 -15.57 1.82 -20.04
CA GLY A 379 -15.71 0.97 -21.24
C GLY A 379 -16.24 -0.45 -21.14
N ASN A 380 -15.96 -1.25 -20.15
CA ASN A 380 -16.35 -2.68 -20.20
C ASN A 380 -17.28 -3.13 -19.08
N ILE A 381 -17.75 -2.20 -18.27
CA ILE A 381 -18.67 -2.49 -17.16
C ILE A 381 -19.97 -1.76 -17.43
N ALA A 382 -21.05 -2.52 -17.54
CA ALA A 382 -22.38 -1.97 -17.70
C ALA A 382 -22.90 -1.52 -16.33
N TRP A 383 -22.48 -0.31 -15.90
CA TRP A 383 -22.98 0.30 -14.69
C TRP A 383 -24.47 0.63 -14.74
N ALA A 384 -25.14 0.58 -13.60
CA ALA A 384 -26.51 1.06 -13.48
C ALA A 384 -26.59 2.56 -13.77
N THR A 385 -27.72 3.01 -14.26
CA THR A 385 -28.00 4.44 -14.42
C THR A 385 -27.87 5.15 -13.07
N GLY A 386 -27.12 6.25 -13.03
CA GLY A 386 -26.84 7.02 -11.81
C GLY A 386 -25.63 6.56 -11.02
N THR A 387 -24.93 5.47 -11.46
CA THR A 387 -23.62 5.13 -10.87
C THR A 387 -22.57 6.15 -11.24
N GLU A 388 -21.94 6.77 -10.25
CA GLU A 388 -20.88 7.76 -10.45
C GLU A 388 -19.77 7.63 -9.39
N ALA A 389 -18.57 8.11 -9.72
CA ALA A 389 -17.44 8.13 -8.80
C ALA A 389 -17.75 9.00 -7.58
N GLY A 390 -17.63 8.45 -6.37
CA GLY A 390 -18.02 9.12 -5.13
C GLY A 390 -19.53 9.22 -4.90
N GLY A 391 -20.36 8.72 -5.81
CA GLY A 391 -21.83 8.71 -5.68
C GLY A 391 -22.34 7.70 -4.67
N LEU A 392 -23.58 7.85 -4.22
CA LEU A 392 -24.24 6.94 -3.30
C LEU A 392 -24.49 5.58 -3.94
N ILE A 393 -24.32 4.52 -3.17
CA ILE A 393 -24.70 3.17 -3.56
C ILE A 393 -26.14 2.92 -3.10
N VAL A 394 -27.00 2.56 -4.02
CA VAL A 394 -28.40 2.22 -3.77
C VAL A 394 -28.70 0.79 -4.19
N MET A 395 -29.77 0.19 -3.65
CA MET A 395 -30.16 -1.20 -3.92
C MET A 395 -30.30 -1.48 -5.42
N GLY A 396 -30.89 -0.55 -6.17
CA GLY A 396 -31.03 -0.70 -7.62
C GLY A 396 -29.69 -0.87 -8.39
N HIS A 397 -28.56 -0.46 -7.82
CA HIS A 397 -27.25 -0.71 -8.42
C HIS A 397 -26.87 -2.20 -8.32
N ASP A 398 -27.13 -2.81 -7.16
CA ASP A 398 -26.90 -4.25 -6.95
C ASP A 398 -27.86 -5.09 -7.83
N ASP A 399 -29.15 -4.70 -7.90
CA ASP A 399 -30.15 -5.36 -8.76
C ASP A 399 -29.72 -5.34 -10.23
N HIS A 400 -29.23 -4.19 -10.69
CA HIS A 400 -28.70 -4.06 -12.05
C HIS A 400 -27.50 -4.97 -12.28
N MET A 401 -26.56 -5.10 -11.33
CA MET A 401 -25.40 -5.98 -11.47
C MET A 401 -25.84 -7.45 -11.55
N VAL A 402 -26.86 -7.88 -10.78
CA VAL A 402 -27.45 -9.23 -10.91
C VAL A 402 -28.07 -9.42 -12.29
N GLU A 403 -28.79 -8.43 -12.81
CA GLU A 403 -29.35 -8.49 -14.16
C GLU A 403 -28.28 -8.62 -15.24
N MET A 404 -27.12 -7.96 -15.07
CA MET A 404 -25.98 -8.09 -15.99
C MET A 404 -25.35 -9.49 -15.94
N LEU A 405 -25.29 -10.13 -14.76
CA LEU A 405 -24.90 -11.54 -14.64
C LEU A 405 -25.83 -12.46 -15.44
N ARG A 406 -27.13 -12.17 -15.45
CA ARG A 406 -28.17 -12.91 -16.17
C ARG A 406 -28.03 -12.77 -17.70
N LYS A 407 -27.59 -11.62 -18.17
CA LYS A 407 -27.38 -11.31 -19.61
C LYS A 407 -26.01 -11.75 -20.14
N GLY A 408 -25.24 -12.50 -19.39
CA GLY A 408 -23.90 -12.94 -19.80
C GLY A 408 -22.83 -11.84 -19.66
N GLY A 409 -23.08 -10.79 -18.90
CA GLY A 409 -22.11 -9.74 -18.59
C GLY A 409 -20.86 -10.33 -17.92
N LYS A 410 -19.67 -9.88 -18.41
CA LYS A 410 -18.36 -10.32 -17.91
C LYS A 410 -17.99 -9.63 -16.60
#